data_990d2bed9f538f8f6705005e6d0b9fce
#
_entry.id   990d2bed9f538f8f6705005e6d0b9fce
#
_cell.length_a   1.000
_cell.length_b   1.000
_cell.length_c   1.000
_cell.angle_alpha   90.00
_cell.angle_beta   90.00
_cell.angle_gamma   90.00
#
_symmetry.space_group_name_H-M   'P 1'
#
loop_
_entity.id
_entity.type
_entity.pdbx_description
1 polymer ?
#
loop_
_entity_poly.entity_id
_entity_poly.type
_entity_poly.pdbx_seq_one_letter_code
_entity_poly.pdbx_strand_id
1 'polypeptide(L)'
;KPMIIHTREAKADTIEIMQQEQAQAGVMHCFSEDWETAKAALDLGFYISFSGIITFKSAADLREVAKKVPADRLLVETDSPYLTPVPYRGRANSPAYTYYVAEKLAEIRGTSIDNIAQQTTQNFNDLFFSK
;
A
#
# COMPACT_ATOMS: atom_id res chain seq x y z
N LYS A 1 10.70 11.65 11.81
CA LYS A 1 10.92 10.86 10.57
C LYS A 1 9.76 9.91 10.37
N PRO A 2 9.29 9.71 9.14
CA PRO A 2 8.23 8.74 8.87
C PRO A 2 8.63 7.32 9.24
N MET A 3 7.67 6.54 9.73
CA MET A 3 7.86 5.12 10.06
C MET A 3 7.42 4.23 8.91
N ILE A 4 8.10 3.11 8.73
CA ILE A 4 7.68 2.03 7.82
C ILE A 4 7.26 0.86 8.70
N ILE A 5 5.97 0.56 8.70
CA ILE A 5 5.37 -0.48 9.54
C ILE A 5 5.12 -1.72 8.71
N HIS A 6 5.68 -2.84 9.15
CA HIS A 6 5.36 -4.17 8.63
C HIS A 6 4.47 -4.90 9.63
N THR A 7 3.35 -5.46 9.16
CA THR A 7 2.51 -6.33 9.98
C THR A 7 2.17 -7.61 9.23
N ARG A 8 2.27 -8.72 9.92
CA ARG A 8 1.86 -10.04 9.43
C ARG A 8 1.30 -10.84 10.60
N GLU A 9 0.02 -11.25 10.49
CA GLU A 9 -0.69 -12.00 11.51
C GLU A 9 -0.69 -11.33 12.92
N ALA A 10 -0.49 -10.01 12.96
CA ALA A 10 -0.36 -9.23 14.19
C ALA A 10 -1.10 -7.88 14.09
N LYS A 11 -2.16 -7.81 13.29
CA LYS A 11 -2.85 -6.54 12.98
C LYS A 11 -3.38 -5.82 14.22
N ALA A 12 -3.99 -6.56 15.15
CA ALA A 12 -4.55 -5.97 16.36
C ALA A 12 -3.48 -5.36 17.25
N ASP A 13 -2.43 -6.12 17.54
CA ASP A 13 -1.30 -5.67 18.37
C ASP A 13 -0.58 -4.49 17.71
N THR A 14 -0.41 -4.54 16.39
CA THR A 14 0.22 -3.45 15.64
C THR A 14 -0.55 -2.15 15.80
N ILE A 15 -1.86 -2.16 15.56
CA ILE A 15 -2.70 -0.97 15.69
C ILE A 15 -2.75 -0.49 17.15
N GLU A 16 -2.87 -1.40 18.11
CA GLU A 16 -2.88 -1.06 19.53
C GLU A 16 -1.59 -0.32 19.94
N ILE A 17 -0.42 -0.86 19.58
CA ILE A 17 0.87 -0.23 19.88
C ILE A 17 0.99 1.13 19.19
N MET A 18 0.59 1.23 17.92
CA MET A 18 0.61 2.49 17.19
C MET A 18 -0.24 3.57 17.88
N GLN A 19 -1.40 3.18 18.44
CA GLN A 19 -2.26 4.09 19.18
C GLN A 19 -1.67 4.47 20.53
N GLN A 20 -1.18 3.51 21.31
CA GLN A 20 -0.56 3.72 22.62
C GLN A 20 0.66 4.64 22.54
N GLU A 21 1.51 4.42 21.53
CA GLU A 21 2.72 5.22 21.32
C GLU A 21 2.45 6.51 20.52
N GLN A 22 1.18 6.82 20.24
CA GLN A 22 0.77 8.00 19.47
C GLN A 22 1.53 8.13 18.15
N ALA A 23 1.69 7.00 17.46
CA ALA A 23 2.39 6.96 16.18
C ALA A 23 1.72 7.89 15.17
N GLN A 24 2.51 8.73 14.53
CA GLN A 24 2.07 9.67 13.51
C GLN A 24 3.02 9.63 12.33
N ALA A 25 2.53 9.85 11.14
CA ALA A 25 3.30 9.91 9.91
C ALA A 25 4.13 8.63 9.62
N GLY A 26 3.65 7.85 8.71
CA GLY A 26 4.33 6.64 8.25
C GLY A 26 3.55 5.94 7.17
N VAL A 27 3.98 4.73 6.84
CA VAL A 27 3.33 3.89 5.84
C VAL A 27 3.17 2.47 6.38
N MET A 28 1.98 1.91 6.17
CA MET A 28 1.74 0.47 6.31
C MET A 28 2.30 -0.20 5.04
N HIS A 29 3.51 -0.74 5.16
CA HIS A 29 4.25 -1.36 4.09
C HIS A 29 3.65 -2.72 3.71
N CYS A 30 3.59 -3.00 2.41
CA CYS A 30 3.11 -4.26 1.86
C CYS A 30 1.76 -4.68 2.46
N PHE A 31 0.81 -3.75 2.48
CA PHE A 31 -0.48 -3.94 3.15
C PHE A 31 -1.26 -5.11 2.56
N SER A 32 -1.68 -6.03 3.41
CA SER A 32 -2.44 -7.23 3.04
C SER A 32 -3.57 -7.57 4.02
N GLU A 33 -3.90 -6.64 4.91
CA GLU A 33 -4.91 -6.81 5.94
C GLU A 33 -6.30 -6.33 5.49
N ASP A 34 -7.27 -6.30 6.41
CA ASP A 34 -8.63 -5.89 6.16
C ASP A 34 -8.84 -4.36 6.19
N TRP A 35 -10.05 -3.94 5.82
CA TRP A 35 -10.42 -2.53 5.83
C TRP A 35 -10.36 -1.89 7.22
N GLU A 36 -10.76 -2.61 8.27
CA GLU A 36 -10.75 -2.08 9.64
C GLU A 36 -9.32 -1.71 10.06
N THR A 37 -8.36 -2.54 9.72
CA THR A 37 -6.93 -2.27 9.96
C THR A 37 -6.43 -1.08 9.14
N ALA A 38 -6.78 -1.03 7.85
CA ALA A 38 -6.44 0.10 6.98
C ALA A 38 -7.03 1.41 7.52
N LYS A 39 -8.31 1.39 7.89
CA LYS A 39 -9.00 2.57 8.44
C LYS A 39 -8.34 3.06 9.73
N ALA A 40 -8.00 2.17 10.65
CA ALA A 40 -7.32 2.53 11.89
C ALA A 40 -5.96 3.19 11.62
N ALA A 41 -5.18 2.67 10.68
CA ALA A 41 -3.91 3.28 10.28
C ALA A 41 -4.11 4.65 9.60
N LEU A 42 -5.12 4.78 8.74
CA LEU A 42 -5.47 6.06 8.10
C LEU A 42 -5.89 7.11 9.11
N ASP A 43 -6.66 6.73 10.13
CA ASP A 43 -7.08 7.63 11.21
C ASP A 43 -5.90 8.15 12.04
N LEU A 44 -4.78 7.40 12.06
CA LEU A 44 -3.50 7.84 12.66
C LEU A 44 -2.61 8.64 11.68
N GLY A 45 -3.10 8.93 10.47
CA GLY A 45 -2.37 9.69 9.45
C GLY A 45 -1.38 8.88 8.61
N PHE A 46 -1.45 7.55 8.66
CA PHE A 46 -0.58 6.67 7.89
C PHE A 46 -1.03 6.55 6.44
N TYR A 47 -0.07 6.28 5.56
CA TYR A 47 -0.28 5.88 4.18
C TYR A 47 -0.41 4.37 4.09
N ILE A 48 -1.06 3.90 3.03
CA ILE A 48 -1.23 2.46 2.73
C ILE A 48 -0.50 2.14 1.44
N SER A 49 0.47 1.24 1.50
CA SER A 49 1.27 0.83 0.34
C SER A 49 0.86 -0.56 -0.15
N PHE A 50 0.53 -0.66 -1.42
CA PHE A 50 0.15 -1.92 -2.06
C PHE A 50 1.29 -2.49 -2.90
N SER A 51 1.49 -3.81 -2.79
CA SER A 51 2.48 -4.58 -3.53
C SER A 51 1.84 -5.42 -4.65
N GLY A 52 2.62 -6.28 -5.27
CA GLY A 52 2.14 -7.22 -6.29
C GLY A 52 1.01 -8.13 -5.83
N ILE A 53 0.80 -8.31 -4.52
CA ILE A 53 -0.31 -9.10 -3.96
C ILE A 53 -1.66 -8.64 -4.52
N ILE A 54 -1.84 -7.34 -4.77
CA ILE A 54 -3.11 -6.79 -5.27
C ILE A 54 -3.51 -7.35 -6.64
N THR A 55 -2.54 -7.88 -7.39
CA THR A 55 -2.78 -8.52 -8.70
C THR A 55 -3.16 -9.99 -8.59
N PHE A 56 -3.01 -10.60 -7.40
CA PHE A 56 -3.21 -12.04 -7.23
C PHE A 56 -4.68 -12.42 -7.30
N LYS A 57 -4.95 -13.60 -7.85
CA LYS A 57 -6.33 -14.10 -8.01
C LYS A 57 -7.07 -14.17 -6.67
N SER A 58 -6.37 -14.56 -5.60
CA SER A 58 -6.92 -14.73 -4.26
C SER A 58 -7.10 -13.42 -3.48
N ALA A 59 -6.68 -12.26 -4.01
CA ALA A 59 -6.66 -10.99 -3.30
C ALA A 59 -7.91 -10.11 -3.54
N ALA A 60 -9.08 -10.71 -3.73
CA ALA A 60 -10.33 -9.98 -3.99
C ALA A 60 -10.67 -9.00 -2.85
N ASP A 61 -10.55 -9.44 -1.60
CA ASP A 61 -10.85 -8.61 -0.43
C ASP A 61 -9.89 -7.42 -0.31
N LEU A 62 -8.60 -7.64 -0.61
CA LEU A 62 -7.60 -6.58 -0.61
C LEU A 62 -7.89 -5.52 -1.69
N ARG A 63 -8.40 -5.93 -2.85
CA ARG A 63 -8.84 -4.99 -3.90
C ARG A 63 -10.01 -4.11 -3.44
N GLU A 64 -10.92 -4.63 -2.63
CA GLU A 64 -11.98 -3.82 -2.03
C GLU A 64 -11.43 -2.79 -1.02
N VAL A 65 -10.39 -3.16 -0.26
CA VAL A 65 -9.66 -2.18 0.58
C VAL A 65 -9.04 -1.08 -0.27
N ALA A 66 -8.37 -1.46 -1.36
CA ALA A 66 -7.71 -0.50 -2.26
C ALA A 66 -8.68 0.49 -2.92
N LYS A 67 -9.93 0.12 -3.11
CA LYS A 67 -10.98 1.05 -3.57
C LYS A 67 -11.30 2.15 -2.57
N LYS A 68 -11.23 1.83 -1.28
CA LYS A 68 -11.66 2.69 -0.18
C LYS A 68 -10.56 3.64 0.31
N VAL A 69 -9.29 3.28 0.12
CA VAL A 69 -8.17 4.13 0.56
C VAL A 69 -8.22 5.48 -0.15
N PRO A 70 -8.14 6.61 0.58
CA PRO A 70 -8.11 7.93 -0.04
C PRO A 70 -6.93 8.08 -1.01
N ALA A 71 -7.14 8.78 -2.12
CA ALA A 71 -6.12 8.95 -3.15
C ALA A 71 -4.84 9.60 -2.59
N ASP A 72 -4.95 10.51 -1.64
CA ASP A 72 -3.83 11.20 -0.99
C ASP A 72 -3.12 10.37 0.11
N ARG A 73 -3.49 9.09 0.26
CA ARG A 73 -2.88 8.17 1.23
C ARG A 73 -2.39 6.87 0.59
N LEU A 74 -2.34 6.82 -0.73
CA LEU A 74 -2.03 5.63 -1.52
C LEU A 74 -0.56 5.60 -1.91
N LEU A 75 0.11 4.46 -1.73
CA LEU A 75 1.46 4.21 -2.23
C LEU A 75 1.53 2.86 -2.94
N VAL A 76 2.56 2.67 -3.73
CA VAL A 76 2.87 1.42 -4.45
C VAL A 76 4.30 0.98 -4.18
N GLU A 77 4.52 -0.33 -4.19
CA GLU A 77 5.81 -0.93 -3.93
C GLU A 77 5.96 -2.28 -4.62
N THR A 78 7.11 -2.91 -4.48
CA THR A 78 7.37 -4.24 -5.05
C THR A 78 7.56 -5.35 -4.04
N ASP A 79 8.24 -5.09 -2.93
CA ASP A 79 8.77 -6.11 -2.00
C ASP A 79 9.73 -7.08 -2.71
N SER A 80 10.46 -6.57 -3.73
CA SER A 80 11.41 -7.38 -4.52
C SER A 80 12.46 -8.06 -3.63
N PRO A 81 12.86 -9.30 -3.94
CA PRO A 81 12.55 -10.10 -5.14
C PRO A 81 11.26 -10.93 -5.02
N TYR A 82 10.45 -10.72 -4.00
CA TYR A 82 9.22 -11.46 -3.69
C TYR A 82 7.98 -10.77 -4.30
N LEU A 83 6.83 -11.44 -4.22
CA LEU A 83 5.50 -10.91 -4.54
C LEU A 83 5.37 -10.39 -5.97
N THR A 84 6.02 -11.07 -6.91
CA THR A 84 5.98 -10.70 -8.34
C THR A 84 4.54 -10.57 -8.83
N PRO A 85 4.15 -9.42 -9.41
CA PRO A 85 2.78 -9.22 -9.89
C PRO A 85 2.46 -10.05 -11.13
N VAL A 86 1.17 -10.31 -11.33
CA VAL A 86 0.67 -10.81 -12.61
C VAL A 86 1.02 -9.78 -13.71
N PRO A 87 1.48 -10.18 -14.92
CA PRO A 87 1.55 -11.55 -15.45
C PRO A 87 2.85 -12.31 -15.16
N TYR A 88 3.73 -11.79 -14.35
CA TYR A 88 5.09 -12.35 -14.15
C TYR A 88 5.22 -13.26 -12.92
N ARG A 89 4.10 -13.74 -12.37
CA ARG A 89 4.11 -14.70 -11.26
C ARG A 89 5.04 -15.89 -11.55
N GLY A 90 5.79 -16.33 -10.51
CA GLY A 90 6.75 -17.42 -10.62
C GLY A 90 8.17 -17.01 -11.06
N ARG A 91 8.38 -15.74 -11.37
CA ARG A 91 9.69 -15.15 -11.62
C ARG A 91 10.15 -14.28 -10.45
N ALA A 92 11.44 -13.97 -10.37
CA ALA A 92 11.93 -12.98 -9.42
C ALA A 92 11.32 -11.60 -9.73
N ASN A 93 10.86 -10.90 -8.69
CA ASN A 93 10.33 -9.56 -8.84
C ASN A 93 11.46 -8.54 -9.06
N SER A 94 11.10 -7.41 -9.63
CA SER A 94 12.01 -6.29 -9.92
C SER A 94 11.32 -4.96 -9.59
N PRO A 95 12.06 -3.94 -9.16
CA PRO A 95 11.48 -2.60 -8.95
C PRO A 95 10.72 -2.06 -10.16
N ALA A 96 11.13 -2.41 -11.39
CA ALA A 96 10.42 -2.03 -12.61
C ALA A 96 8.97 -2.55 -12.65
N TYR A 97 8.68 -3.64 -11.95
CA TYR A 97 7.33 -4.23 -11.92
C TYR A 97 6.35 -3.48 -11.01
N THR A 98 6.79 -2.41 -10.35
CA THR A 98 5.88 -1.44 -9.72
C THR A 98 4.83 -0.93 -10.70
N TYR A 99 5.18 -0.85 -11.98
CA TYR A 99 4.26 -0.50 -13.07
C TYR A 99 2.98 -1.35 -13.03
N TYR A 100 3.09 -2.66 -12.87
CA TYR A 100 1.93 -3.58 -12.87
C TYR A 100 1.07 -3.43 -11.61
N VAL A 101 1.66 -3.04 -10.50
CA VAL A 101 0.90 -2.69 -9.29
C VAL A 101 0.09 -1.41 -9.53
N ALA A 102 0.72 -0.38 -10.08
CA ALA A 102 0.04 0.87 -10.42
C ALA A 102 -1.06 0.69 -11.47
N GLU A 103 -0.82 -0.13 -12.50
CA GLU A 103 -1.81 -0.49 -13.52
C GLU A 103 -3.02 -1.17 -12.89
N LYS A 104 -2.80 -2.13 -11.99
CA LYS A 104 -3.89 -2.80 -11.27
C LYS A 104 -4.68 -1.85 -10.39
N LEU A 105 -4.02 -0.96 -9.69
CA LEU A 105 -4.71 0.08 -8.90
C LEU A 105 -5.55 1.01 -9.78
N ALA A 106 -5.05 1.40 -10.94
CA ALA A 106 -5.79 2.21 -11.90
C ALA A 106 -7.08 1.50 -12.34
N GLU A 107 -6.98 0.21 -12.69
CA GLU A 107 -8.13 -0.64 -13.02
C GLU A 107 -9.16 -0.70 -11.88
N ILE A 108 -8.69 -1.01 -10.66
CA ILE A 108 -9.54 -1.15 -9.47
C ILE A 108 -10.28 0.16 -9.15
N ARG A 109 -9.61 1.28 -9.30
CA ARG A 109 -10.14 2.61 -8.93
C ARG A 109 -10.82 3.34 -10.10
N GLY A 110 -10.87 2.75 -11.28
CA GLY A 110 -11.51 3.34 -12.45
C GLY A 110 -10.84 4.63 -12.93
N THR A 111 -9.53 4.70 -12.87
CA THR A 111 -8.72 5.86 -13.27
C THR A 111 -7.59 5.44 -14.21
N SER A 112 -6.81 6.41 -14.71
CA SER A 112 -5.64 6.13 -15.55
C SER A 112 -4.41 5.74 -14.73
N ILE A 113 -3.51 5.00 -15.34
CA ILE A 113 -2.20 4.70 -14.74
C ILE A 113 -1.38 5.97 -14.50
N ASP A 114 -1.47 6.95 -15.38
CA ASP A 114 -0.79 8.24 -15.23
C ASP A 114 -1.28 8.98 -13.99
N ASN A 115 -2.58 8.93 -13.71
CA ASN A 115 -3.15 9.51 -12.50
C ASN A 115 -2.63 8.80 -11.23
N ILE A 116 -2.59 7.47 -11.22
CA ILE A 116 -2.00 6.69 -10.11
C ILE A 116 -0.53 7.04 -9.93
N ALA A 117 0.25 7.08 -11.01
CA ALA A 117 1.67 7.40 -10.95
C ALA A 117 1.91 8.80 -10.38
N GLN A 118 1.16 9.79 -10.84
CA GLN A 118 1.26 11.17 -10.34
C GLN A 118 0.88 11.25 -8.87
N GLN A 119 -0.25 10.66 -8.48
CA GLN A 119 -0.75 10.70 -7.11
C GLN A 119 0.18 9.99 -6.13
N THR A 120 0.66 8.81 -6.45
CA THR A 120 1.56 8.05 -5.57
C THR A 120 2.94 8.69 -5.46
N THR A 121 3.43 9.31 -6.54
CA THR A 121 4.67 10.12 -6.49
C THR A 121 4.50 11.33 -5.58
N GLN A 122 3.39 12.06 -5.69
CA GLN A 122 3.10 13.18 -4.82
C GLN A 122 3.02 12.74 -3.36
N ASN A 123 2.29 11.67 -3.08
CA ASN A 123 2.15 11.09 -1.74
C ASN A 123 3.49 10.69 -1.14
N PHE A 124 4.36 10.07 -1.93
CA PHE A 124 5.70 9.70 -1.50
C PHE A 124 6.52 10.94 -1.12
N ASN A 125 6.48 11.97 -1.93
CA ASN A 125 7.17 13.23 -1.65
C ASN A 125 6.63 13.91 -0.39
N ASP A 126 5.31 13.93 -0.23
CA ASP A 126 4.66 14.52 0.95
C ASP A 126 5.06 13.79 2.24
N LEU A 127 5.12 12.46 2.19
CA LEU A 127 5.49 11.66 3.36
C LEU A 127 6.98 11.76 3.72
N PHE A 128 7.86 11.64 2.73
CA PHE A 128 9.30 11.44 2.99
C PHE A 128 10.14 12.70 2.83
N PHE A 129 9.71 13.68 2.05
CA PHE A 129 10.51 14.85 1.70
C PHE A 129 9.88 16.20 2.07
N SER A 130 8.63 16.24 2.54
CA SER A 130 8.07 17.49 3.09
C SER A 130 8.77 17.82 4.41
N LYS A 131 9.12 19.09 4.57
CA LYS A 131 9.76 19.62 5.76
C LYS A 131 8.74 19.97 6.83
#